data_232d5f602c71a3e2ed1843d4d0cb5407
#
_entry.id   232d5f602c71a3e2ed1843d4d0cb5407
#
_cell.length_a   1.000
_cell.length_b   1.000
_cell.length_c   1.000
_cell.angle_alpha   90.00
_cell.angle_beta   90.00
_cell.angle_gamma   90.00
#
_symmetry.space_group_name_H-M   'P 1'
#
loop_
_entity.id
_entity.type
_entity.pdbx_description
1 polymer ?
#
loop_
_entity_poly.entity_id
_entity_poly.type
_entity_poly.pdbx_seq_one_letter_code
_entity_poly.pdbx_strand_id
1 'polypeptide(L)'
;LPLLAADSVIHEKVLRDLDEAESLLADGDPVIEGGPMASLEDDQDVYLRYRQLRMNYYAVLALKARVYLYAGEPGKALEMARKLLADAKVNEHFPAVDPNKLLANQSNPDRVFSTEVLAGIYKKDRKDIYTDYFDSEQAGNNYLHPRKDFVNTNLFAGETQDYRFQTWWQVASGVGES
;
A
#
# COMPACT_ATOMS: atom_id res chain seq x y z
N LEU A 1 19.73 -17.79 -12.30
CA LEU A 1 19.54 -18.61 -11.09
C LEU A 1 18.58 -19.72 -11.44
N PRO A 2 18.86 -20.98 -11.12
CA PRO A 2 17.94 -22.07 -11.40
C PRO A 2 16.64 -21.86 -10.58
N LEU A 3 15.50 -22.11 -11.22
CA LEU A 3 14.16 -21.99 -10.65
C LEU A 3 14.00 -22.76 -9.30
N LEU A 4 14.72 -23.86 -9.14
CA LEU A 4 14.77 -24.66 -7.91
C LEU A 4 15.33 -23.89 -6.70
N ALA A 5 16.27 -22.96 -6.91
CA ALA A 5 16.83 -22.16 -5.81
C ALA A 5 15.83 -21.08 -5.33
N ALA A 6 14.94 -20.60 -6.20
CA ALA A 6 13.92 -19.63 -5.83
C ALA A 6 12.82 -20.26 -4.95
N ASP A 7 12.42 -21.49 -5.26
CA ASP A 7 11.39 -22.21 -4.49
C ASP A 7 11.89 -22.53 -3.07
N SER A 8 13.10 -23.08 -2.92
CA SER A 8 13.66 -23.36 -1.61
C SER A 8 13.86 -22.10 -0.77
N VAL A 9 14.25 -20.97 -1.37
CA VAL A 9 14.38 -19.70 -0.65
C VAL A 9 13.02 -19.20 -0.14
N ILE A 10 11.96 -19.33 -0.94
CA ILE A 10 10.62 -18.95 -0.52
C ILE A 10 10.15 -19.82 0.66
N HIS A 11 10.19 -21.14 0.51
CA HIS A 11 9.65 -22.04 1.54
C HIS A 11 10.54 -22.16 2.77
N GLU A 12 11.85 -22.31 2.61
CA GLU A 12 12.75 -22.59 3.72
C GLU A 12 13.17 -21.33 4.49
N LYS A 13 13.10 -20.17 3.89
CA LYS A 13 13.58 -18.94 4.47
C LYS A 13 12.48 -17.91 4.68
N VAL A 14 11.86 -17.45 3.58
CA VAL A 14 10.90 -16.32 3.67
C VAL A 14 9.68 -16.69 4.48
N LEU A 15 9.06 -17.85 4.25
CA LEU A 15 7.88 -18.27 4.99
C LEU A 15 8.22 -18.56 6.48
N ARG A 16 9.35 -19.20 6.74
CA ARG A 16 9.79 -19.42 8.11
C ARG A 16 10.03 -18.11 8.87
N ASP A 17 10.70 -17.15 8.25
CA ASP A 17 10.96 -15.84 8.86
C ASP A 17 9.64 -15.07 9.11
N LEU A 18 8.65 -15.24 8.22
CA LEU A 18 7.30 -14.67 8.40
C LEU A 18 6.49 -15.40 9.48
N ASP A 19 6.63 -16.71 9.64
CA ASP A 19 6.01 -17.49 10.72
C ASP A 19 6.55 -17.06 12.08
N GLU A 20 7.87 -16.87 12.18
CA GLU A 20 8.51 -16.37 13.38
C GLU A 20 8.06 -14.92 13.69
N ALA A 21 8.03 -14.05 12.68
CA ALA A 21 7.57 -12.68 12.83
C ALA A 21 6.10 -12.62 13.28
N GLU A 22 5.21 -13.44 12.71
CA GLU A 22 3.82 -13.54 13.13
C GLU A 22 3.72 -13.93 14.61
N SER A 23 4.47 -14.96 15.03
CA SER A 23 4.46 -15.43 16.41
C SER A 23 4.97 -14.36 17.41
N LEU A 24 6.04 -13.65 17.06
CA LEU A 24 6.62 -12.62 17.91
C LEU A 24 5.75 -11.37 18.03
N LEU A 25 5.02 -11.02 16.97
CA LEU A 25 4.18 -9.81 16.93
C LEU A 25 2.77 -10.04 17.46
N ALA A 26 2.29 -11.28 17.50
CA ALA A 26 0.91 -11.59 17.89
C ALA A 26 0.54 -11.13 19.30
N ASP A 27 1.49 -11.20 20.25
CA ASP A 27 1.23 -10.94 21.65
C ASP A 27 1.59 -9.53 22.13
N GLY A 28 2.21 -8.71 21.28
CA GLY A 28 2.76 -7.45 21.79
C GLY A 28 2.88 -6.32 20.79
N ASP A 29 2.42 -6.49 19.55
CA ASP A 29 2.47 -5.38 18.60
C ASP A 29 1.43 -4.31 18.94
N PRO A 30 1.84 -3.07 19.21
CA PRO A 30 0.92 -1.97 19.54
C PRO A 30 -0.16 -1.71 18.49
N VAL A 31 0.04 -2.14 17.24
CA VAL A 31 -0.95 -1.98 16.19
C VAL A 31 -2.26 -2.73 16.47
N ILE A 32 -2.20 -3.83 17.23
CA ILE A 32 -3.36 -4.69 17.50
C ILE A 32 -4.40 -3.92 18.30
N GLU A 33 -4.01 -3.28 19.39
CA GLU A 33 -4.93 -2.55 20.26
C GLU A 33 -5.00 -1.05 19.94
N GLY A 34 -3.87 -0.43 19.61
CA GLY A 34 -3.77 1.03 19.44
C GLY A 34 -3.83 1.50 18.00
N GLY A 35 -3.84 0.59 17.04
CA GLY A 35 -3.85 0.94 15.62
C GLY A 35 -2.51 1.44 15.09
N PRO A 36 -2.47 1.84 13.80
CA PRO A 36 -1.22 2.20 13.11
C PRO A 36 -0.54 3.44 13.66
N MET A 37 -1.30 4.36 14.25
CA MET A 37 -0.84 5.64 14.78
C MET A 37 -0.82 5.65 16.31
N ALA A 38 -0.83 4.49 16.97
CA ALA A 38 -0.82 4.40 18.41
C ALA A 38 0.23 5.33 19.02
N SER A 39 -0.22 6.22 19.88
CA SER A 39 0.64 7.11 20.65
C SER A 39 1.07 6.37 21.90
N LEU A 40 2.35 6.05 21.95
CA LEU A 40 2.96 5.50 23.16
C LEU A 40 3.46 6.67 24.04
N GLU A 41 3.60 6.44 25.33
CA GLU A 41 4.21 7.40 26.24
C GLU A 41 5.64 7.75 25.81
N ASP A 42 6.11 8.94 26.16
CA ASP A 42 7.35 9.49 25.62
C ASP A 42 8.63 8.70 25.95
N ASP A 43 8.60 7.88 26.97
CA ASP A 43 9.71 7.02 27.39
C ASP A 43 9.76 5.67 26.68
N GLN A 44 8.75 5.34 25.85
CA GLN A 44 8.71 4.06 25.16
C GLN A 44 9.53 4.06 23.87
N ASP A 45 9.98 2.87 23.51
CA ASP A 45 10.84 2.65 22.35
C ASP A 45 10.23 3.23 21.06
N VAL A 46 11.01 4.06 20.39
CA VAL A 46 10.63 4.67 19.09
C VAL A 46 10.22 3.62 18.06
N TYR A 47 10.73 2.40 18.16
CA TYR A 47 10.39 1.30 17.25
C TYR A 47 8.96 0.81 17.40
N LEU A 48 8.35 1.04 18.54
CA LEU A 48 6.95 0.70 18.81
C LEU A 48 5.95 1.78 18.36
N ARG A 49 6.44 2.94 17.90
CA ARG A 49 5.63 4.03 17.34
C ARG A 49 5.53 3.95 15.82
N TYR A 50 4.54 4.60 15.25
CA TYR A 50 4.34 4.71 13.80
C TYR A 50 4.34 3.33 13.12
N ARG A 51 3.52 2.42 13.65
CA ARG A 51 3.49 1.04 13.18
C ARG A 51 3.13 0.89 11.71
N GLN A 52 2.40 1.85 11.13
CA GLN A 52 2.12 1.91 9.69
C GLN A 52 3.37 2.14 8.82
N LEU A 53 4.48 2.58 9.40
CA LEU A 53 5.75 2.78 8.69
C LEU A 53 6.74 1.62 8.93
N ARG A 54 6.29 0.55 9.55
CA ARG A 54 7.10 -0.61 9.90
C ARG A 54 6.32 -1.89 9.62
N MET A 55 7.06 -2.99 9.48
CA MET A 55 6.42 -4.30 9.44
C MET A 55 5.73 -4.53 10.78
N ASN A 56 4.42 -4.68 10.75
CA ASN A 56 3.56 -4.93 11.91
C ASN A 56 2.82 -6.25 11.75
N TYR A 57 2.10 -6.69 12.77
CA TYR A 57 1.38 -7.96 12.78
C TYR A 57 0.49 -8.16 11.54
N TYR A 58 -0.34 -7.19 11.21
CA TYR A 58 -1.26 -7.28 10.07
C TYR A 58 -0.53 -7.25 8.73
N ALA A 59 0.54 -6.49 8.62
CA ALA A 59 1.39 -6.47 7.43
C ALA A 59 2.08 -7.83 7.20
N VAL A 60 2.50 -8.51 8.27
CA VAL A 60 3.06 -9.87 8.18
C VAL A 60 2.02 -10.84 7.62
N LEU A 61 0.77 -10.83 8.12
CA LEU A 61 -0.29 -11.69 7.59
C LEU A 61 -0.57 -11.43 6.11
N ALA A 62 -0.65 -10.16 5.72
CA ALA A 62 -0.86 -9.78 4.33
C ALA A 62 0.33 -10.21 3.43
N LEU A 63 1.56 -10.05 3.93
CA LEU A 63 2.75 -10.49 3.20
C LEU A 63 2.82 -12.01 3.07
N LYS A 64 2.43 -12.77 4.10
CA LYS A 64 2.31 -14.24 4.00
C LYS A 64 1.32 -14.65 2.92
N ALA A 65 0.13 -14.03 2.88
CA ALA A 65 -0.84 -14.29 1.83
C ALA A 65 -0.25 -14.06 0.43
N ARG A 66 0.48 -12.97 0.26
CA ARG A 66 1.15 -12.63 -1.00
C ARG A 66 2.25 -13.63 -1.35
N VAL A 67 3.09 -14.02 -0.39
CA VAL A 67 4.16 -15.00 -0.61
C VAL A 67 3.59 -16.38 -0.98
N TYR A 68 2.54 -16.85 -0.30
CA TYR A 68 1.86 -18.08 -0.68
C TYR A 68 1.28 -18.04 -2.10
N LEU A 69 0.74 -16.89 -2.51
CA LEU A 69 0.25 -16.73 -3.88
C LEU A 69 1.39 -16.86 -4.91
N TYR A 70 2.53 -16.23 -4.65
CA TYR A 70 3.72 -16.37 -5.50
C TYR A 70 4.32 -17.77 -5.50
N ALA A 71 4.20 -18.49 -4.39
CA ALA A 71 4.62 -19.88 -4.27
C ALA A 71 3.67 -20.88 -4.97
N GLY A 72 2.57 -20.41 -5.56
CA GLY A 72 1.59 -21.27 -6.21
C GLY A 72 0.67 -22.00 -5.22
N GLU A 73 0.55 -21.52 -3.98
CA GLU A 73 -0.29 -22.08 -2.92
C GLU A 73 -1.54 -21.22 -2.63
N PRO A 74 -2.48 -21.06 -3.59
CA PRO A 74 -3.60 -20.12 -3.44
C PRO A 74 -4.53 -20.46 -2.29
N GLY A 75 -4.61 -21.73 -1.88
CA GLY A 75 -5.40 -22.17 -0.71
C GLY A 75 -4.88 -21.55 0.59
N LYS A 76 -3.57 -21.60 0.81
CA LYS A 76 -2.93 -20.98 1.97
C LYS A 76 -2.97 -19.45 1.90
N ALA A 77 -2.80 -18.88 0.71
CA ALA A 77 -2.97 -17.45 0.50
C ALA A 77 -4.36 -16.97 0.91
N LEU A 78 -5.40 -17.69 0.51
CA LEU A 78 -6.78 -17.41 0.88
C LEU A 78 -7.03 -17.54 2.39
N GLU A 79 -6.43 -18.53 3.04
CA GLU A 79 -6.51 -18.72 4.49
C GLU A 79 -5.93 -17.51 5.24
N MET A 80 -4.74 -17.06 4.87
CA MET A 80 -4.12 -15.88 5.48
C MET A 80 -4.91 -14.60 5.24
N ALA A 81 -5.41 -14.40 4.02
CA ALA A 81 -6.26 -13.26 3.70
C ALA A 81 -7.57 -13.27 4.51
N ARG A 82 -8.21 -14.42 4.67
CA ARG A 82 -9.41 -14.56 5.51
C ARG A 82 -9.12 -14.31 6.98
N LYS A 83 -8.01 -14.83 7.51
CA LYS A 83 -7.57 -14.56 8.87
C LYS A 83 -7.44 -13.06 9.13
N LEU A 84 -6.79 -12.33 8.21
CA LEU A 84 -6.62 -10.89 8.29
C LEU A 84 -7.97 -10.14 8.25
N LEU A 85 -8.82 -10.46 7.27
CA LEU A 85 -10.09 -9.74 7.07
C LEU A 85 -11.19 -10.09 8.09
N ALA A 86 -11.07 -11.23 8.77
CA ALA A 86 -11.99 -11.62 9.84
C ALA A 86 -11.69 -10.93 11.18
N ASP A 87 -10.52 -10.33 11.31
CA ASP A 87 -10.14 -9.60 12.52
C ASP A 87 -10.89 -8.25 12.57
N ALA A 88 -11.71 -8.07 13.60
CA ALA A 88 -12.48 -6.85 13.79
C ALA A 88 -11.59 -5.60 13.93
N LYS A 89 -10.40 -5.75 14.52
CA LYS A 89 -9.41 -4.69 14.68
C LYS A 89 -8.84 -4.21 13.35
N VAL A 90 -8.76 -5.07 12.34
CA VAL A 90 -8.35 -4.65 10.99
C VAL A 90 -9.35 -3.65 10.42
N ASN A 91 -10.65 -3.93 10.53
CA ASN A 91 -11.68 -3.01 10.04
C ASN A 91 -11.75 -1.71 10.85
N GLU A 92 -11.42 -1.76 12.15
CA GLU A 92 -11.36 -0.59 13.02
C GLU A 92 -10.16 0.30 12.68
N HIS A 93 -8.98 -0.29 12.52
CA HIS A 93 -7.71 0.43 12.39
C HIS A 93 -7.32 0.73 10.94
N PHE A 94 -7.80 -0.05 10.00
CA PHE A 94 -7.52 0.08 8.57
C PHE A 94 -8.81 0.06 7.75
N PRO A 95 -9.73 1.01 8.01
CA PRO A 95 -10.99 1.04 7.29
C PRO A 95 -10.78 1.32 5.81
N ALA A 96 -11.68 0.76 4.99
CA ALA A 96 -11.72 1.10 3.56
C ALA A 96 -11.86 2.61 3.39
N VAL A 97 -11.17 3.15 2.38
CA VAL A 97 -11.23 4.59 2.10
C VAL A 97 -12.66 5.01 1.77
N ASP A 98 -13.08 6.14 2.32
CA ASP A 98 -14.38 6.74 2.01
C ASP A 98 -14.29 7.54 0.70
N PRO A 99 -14.91 7.08 -0.41
CA PRO A 99 -14.88 7.78 -1.68
C PRO A 99 -15.39 9.22 -1.59
N ASN A 100 -16.37 9.49 -0.73
CA ASN A 100 -16.91 10.84 -0.57
C ASN A 100 -15.87 11.79 0.03
N LYS A 101 -15.05 11.32 0.96
CA LYS A 101 -13.95 12.11 1.52
C LYS A 101 -12.85 12.36 0.49
N LEU A 102 -12.56 11.39 -0.37
CA LEU A 102 -11.63 11.57 -1.48
C LEU A 102 -12.11 12.64 -2.45
N LEU A 103 -13.35 12.55 -2.87
CA LEU A 103 -13.95 13.47 -3.84
C LEU A 103 -14.15 14.88 -3.28
N ALA A 104 -14.41 15.01 -1.97
CA ALA A 104 -14.58 16.31 -1.33
C ALA A 104 -13.29 17.14 -1.26
N ASN A 105 -12.13 16.50 -1.23
CA ASN A 105 -10.82 17.18 -1.17
C ASN A 105 -10.05 17.04 -2.48
N GLN A 106 -10.58 17.63 -3.54
CA GLN A 106 -9.97 17.53 -4.88
C GLN A 106 -8.63 18.25 -5.02
N SER A 107 -8.36 19.24 -4.17
CA SER A 107 -7.08 19.96 -4.18
C SER A 107 -5.92 19.14 -3.59
N ASN A 108 -6.21 18.23 -2.67
CA ASN A 108 -5.22 17.35 -2.06
C ASN A 108 -5.84 16.00 -1.68
N PRO A 109 -6.29 15.21 -2.66
CA PRO A 109 -6.91 13.92 -2.39
C PRO A 109 -5.91 12.90 -1.86
N ASP A 110 -6.38 11.99 -1.03
CA ASP A 110 -5.60 10.85 -0.56
C ASP A 110 -5.42 9.81 -1.69
N ARG A 111 -4.38 9.99 -2.49
CA ARG A 111 -4.08 9.12 -3.65
C ARG A 111 -3.47 7.78 -3.28
N VAL A 112 -3.09 7.57 -2.05
CA VAL A 112 -2.47 6.32 -1.58
C VAL A 112 -3.42 5.46 -0.75
N PHE A 113 -4.65 5.95 -0.51
CA PHE A 113 -5.63 5.27 0.35
C PHE A 113 -5.03 4.97 1.71
N SER A 114 -4.53 6.02 2.36
CA SER A 114 -3.71 5.92 3.57
C SER A 114 -4.37 5.14 4.70
N THR A 115 -5.70 5.12 4.75
CA THR A 115 -6.46 4.35 5.75
C THR A 115 -6.36 2.83 5.55
N GLU A 116 -6.13 2.36 4.32
CA GLU A 116 -6.03 0.93 3.98
C GLU A 116 -4.59 0.40 4.02
N VAL A 117 -3.59 1.28 4.20
CA VAL A 117 -2.17 0.90 4.17
C VAL A 117 -1.78 0.21 5.46
N LEU A 118 -1.61 -1.10 5.42
CA LEU A 118 -1.17 -1.91 6.56
C LEU A 118 0.26 -1.58 6.97
N ALA A 119 1.16 -1.40 5.99
CA ALA A 119 2.52 -0.91 6.23
C ALA A 119 3.07 -0.23 4.98
N GLY A 120 3.87 0.80 5.18
CA GLY A 120 4.56 1.52 4.12
C GLY A 120 6.00 1.84 4.48
N ILE A 121 6.81 2.07 3.48
CA ILE A 121 8.19 2.51 3.67
C ILE A 121 8.23 4.03 3.59
N TYR A 122 8.64 4.67 4.67
CA TYR A 122 8.82 6.12 4.66
C TYR A 122 10.08 6.49 3.87
N LYS A 123 9.92 7.36 2.89
CA LYS A 123 11.03 7.99 2.17
C LYS A 123 10.95 9.50 2.34
N LYS A 124 11.98 10.10 2.93
CA LYS A 124 12.06 11.55 3.20
C LYS A 124 12.02 12.36 1.90
N ASP A 125 12.75 11.91 0.89
CA ASP A 125 12.98 12.64 -0.38
C ASP A 125 11.98 12.23 -1.48
N ARG A 126 10.80 11.74 -1.10
CA ARG A 126 9.76 11.33 -2.08
C ARG A 126 9.27 12.49 -2.95
N LYS A 127 9.32 13.72 -2.43
CA LYS A 127 8.98 14.92 -3.19
C LYS A 127 9.91 15.12 -4.38
N ASP A 128 11.19 14.86 -4.21
CA ASP A 128 12.20 15.03 -5.28
C ASP A 128 11.90 14.05 -6.43
N ILE A 129 11.51 12.81 -6.12
CA ILE A 129 11.07 11.84 -7.15
C ILE A 129 9.87 12.37 -7.94
N TYR A 130 8.88 12.95 -7.24
CA TYR A 130 7.75 13.55 -7.93
C TYR A 130 8.20 14.70 -8.82
N THR A 131 8.96 15.63 -8.27
CA THR A 131 9.45 16.80 -8.99
C THR A 131 10.32 16.41 -10.18
N ASP A 132 11.19 15.42 -10.02
CA ASP A 132 12.13 15.00 -11.07
C ASP A 132 11.49 14.23 -12.22
N TYR A 133 10.41 13.49 -11.94
CA TYR A 133 9.88 12.53 -12.92
C TYR A 133 8.40 12.70 -13.28
N PHE A 134 7.60 13.34 -12.46
CA PHE A 134 6.14 13.36 -12.61
C PHE A 134 5.51 14.75 -12.60
N ASP A 135 6.28 15.79 -12.31
CA ASP A 135 5.78 17.16 -12.26
C ASP A 135 5.58 17.72 -13.66
N SER A 136 4.36 18.08 -14.00
CA SER A 136 4.01 18.66 -15.30
C SER A 136 4.56 20.08 -15.52
N GLU A 137 5.03 20.73 -14.46
CA GLU A 137 5.66 22.04 -14.54
C GLU A 137 7.15 21.98 -14.90
N GLN A 138 7.72 20.79 -15.07
CA GLN A 138 9.10 20.63 -15.48
C GLN A 138 9.38 21.24 -16.86
N ALA A 139 10.47 22.01 -16.92
CA ALA A 139 10.93 22.58 -18.17
C ALA A 139 11.33 21.48 -19.17
N GLY A 140 10.84 21.59 -20.39
CA GLY A 140 11.23 20.70 -21.49
C GLY A 140 10.38 19.44 -21.64
N ASN A 141 9.24 19.32 -20.98
CA ASN A 141 8.32 18.17 -21.07
C ASN A 141 8.98 16.80 -20.79
N ASN A 142 9.98 16.78 -19.92
CA ASN A 142 10.75 15.57 -19.58
C ASN A 142 10.17 14.85 -18.36
N TYR A 143 8.85 14.77 -18.25
CA TYR A 143 8.19 14.06 -17.15
C TYR A 143 7.46 12.82 -17.65
N LEU A 144 7.32 11.84 -16.76
CA LEU A 144 6.62 10.60 -17.05
C LEU A 144 5.11 10.80 -16.88
N HIS A 145 4.36 10.59 -17.93
CA HIS A 145 2.91 10.58 -17.86
C HIS A 145 2.32 9.50 -18.78
N PRO A 146 1.19 8.90 -18.45
CA PRO A 146 0.50 8.02 -19.37
C PRO A 146 -0.15 8.83 -20.50
N ARG A 147 -0.36 8.21 -21.63
CA ARG A 147 -1.14 8.84 -22.71
C ARG A 147 -2.57 9.07 -22.25
N LYS A 148 -3.09 10.25 -22.49
CA LYS A 148 -4.45 10.69 -22.09
C LYS A 148 -5.54 9.75 -22.63
N ASP A 149 -5.46 9.42 -23.91
CA ASP A 149 -6.38 8.50 -24.56
C ASP A 149 -6.33 7.09 -23.92
N PHE A 150 -5.15 6.59 -23.60
CA PHE A 150 -5.00 5.31 -22.93
C PHE A 150 -5.65 5.29 -21.53
N VAL A 151 -5.51 6.35 -20.76
CA VAL A 151 -6.15 6.47 -19.44
C VAL A 151 -7.67 6.42 -19.59
N ASN A 152 -8.22 7.19 -20.52
CA ASN A 152 -9.65 7.32 -20.69
C ASN A 152 -10.32 6.08 -21.30
N THR A 153 -9.67 5.46 -22.30
CA THR A 153 -10.31 4.42 -23.10
C THR A 153 -9.90 3.00 -22.73
N ASN A 154 -8.70 2.82 -22.20
CA ASN A 154 -8.15 1.50 -21.89
C ASN A 154 -8.10 1.24 -20.38
N LEU A 155 -7.50 2.16 -19.61
CA LEU A 155 -7.29 1.93 -18.18
C LEU A 155 -8.60 1.95 -17.41
N PHE A 156 -9.47 2.93 -17.68
CA PHE A 156 -10.77 3.06 -17.03
C PHE A 156 -11.94 2.70 -17.95
N ALA A 157 -11.69 2.38 -19.23
CA ALA A 157 -12.69 1.91 -20.18
C ALA A 157 -13.99 2.77 -20.22
N GLY A 158 -13.87 4.08 -20.00
CA GLY A 158 -14.99 5.02 -19.93
C GLY A 158 -15.72 5.07 -18.58
N GLU A 159 -15.24 4.36 -17.56
CA GLU A 159 -15.78 4.41 -16.20
C GLU A 159 -15.41 5.72 -15.48
N THR A 160 -16.05 6.80 -15.89
CA THR A 160 -15.80 8.16 -15.36
C THR A 160 -16.23 8.32 -13.90
N GLN A 161 -17.02 7.39 -13.37
CA GLN A 161 -17.46 7.38 -11.97
C GLN A 161 -16.43 6.73 -11.02
N ASP A 162 -15.40 6.08 -11.56
CA ASP A 162 -14.32 5.55 -10.71
C ASP A 162 -13.60 6.72 -10.01
N TYR A 163 -13.58 6.70 -8.68
CA TYR A 163 -12.99 7.77 -7.90
C TYR A 163 -11.46 7.89 -8.11
N ARG A 164 -10.78 6.81 -8.52
CA ARG A 164 -9.36 6.86 -8.91
C ARG A 164 -9.20 7.66 -10.20
N PHE A 165 -10.11 7.49 -11.16
CA PHE A 165 -10.14 8.31 -12.37
C PHE A 165 -10.32 9.79 -12.02
N GLN A 166 -11.20 10.10 -11.08
CA GLN A 166 -11.54 11.48 -10.72
C GLN A 166 -10.46 12.16 -9.84
N THR A 167 -9.68 11.41 -9.09
CA THR A 167 -8.76 11.98 -8.07
C THR A 167 -7.28 11.74 -8.36
N TRP A 168 -6.92 10.70 -9.09
CA TRP A 168 -5.51 10.35 -9.31
C TRP A 168 -4.90 11.06 -10.51
N TRP A 169 -5.71 11.45 -11.48
CA TRP A 169 -5.24 11.99 -12.74
C TRP A 169 -5.57 13.47 -12.85
N GLN A 170 -4.55 14.30 -12.98
CA GLN A 170 -4.72 15.70 -13.31
C GLN A 170 -4.53 15.85 -14.82
N VAL A 171 -5.62 16.15 -15.51
CA VAL A 171 -5.55 16.49 -16.93
C VAL A 171 -5.23 17.97 -17.02
N ALA A 172 -3.99 18.32 -17.33
CA ALA A 172 -3.62 19.71 -17.59
C ALA A 172 -4.44 20.24 -18.78
N SER A 173 -5.21 21.28 -18.53
CA SER A 173 -5.87 22.04 -19.58
C SER A 173 -4.80 22.78 -20.38
N GLY A 174 -4.50 22.31 -21.60
CA GLY A 174 -3.59 23.03 -22.50
C GLY A 174 -2.33 22.33 -22.97
N VAL A 175 -2.08 21.07 -22.61
CA VAL A 175 -1.04 20.28 -23.28
C VAL A 175 -1.61 19.78 -24.60
N GLY A 176 -1.08 20.36 -25.68
CA GLY A 176 -1.58 20.15 -27.03
C GLY A 176 -1.65 18.69 -27.44
N GLU A 177 -2.68 18.42 -28.21
CA GLU A 177 -2.78 17.26 -29.06
C GLU A 177 -1.56 17.20 -29.98
N SER A 178 -0.68 16.26 -29.75
CA SER A 178 0.34 15.85 -30.70
C SER A 178 0.48 14.35 -30.71
#